data_1095b6e15f3c826ff8cff648c7ca03d0
#
_entry.id   1095b6e15f3c826ff8cff648c7ca03d0
#
_cell.length_a   1.000
_cell.length_b   1.000
_cell.length_c   1.000
_cell.angle_alpha   90.00
_cell.angle_beta   90.00
_cell.angle_gamma   90.00
#
_symmetry.space_group_name_H-M   'P 1'
#
loop_
_entity.id
_entity.type
_entity.pdbx_description
1 polymer ?
#
loop_
_entity_poly.entity_id
_entity_poly.type
_entity_poly.pdbx_seq_one_letter_code
_entity_poly.pdbx_strand_id
1 'polypeptide(L)'
;MNSKSKVLIIAGSDSSGGAGIQADIKTVTALGSYAMTALTAVTAQNTRGVKLITSIPIKNVQKKITMILDDIGANAIKIGMLHNASIIKCVCKILKKYKLKNVVLDPVMIAKGGAQLINSNSINYLKKMLLPMCSVVTPNIPEAEVLTGYSILNKEDMIKAAKKIISMGAKNVLLKGGHLKNKMIFDILVSKNKIKVFSQKENKN
;
A
#
# COMPACT_ATOMS: atom_id res chain seq x y z
N MET A 1 -11.54 -27.71 10.94
CA MET A 1 -11.34 -26.25 11.14
C MET A 1 -11.10 -25.63 9.76
N ASN A 2 -11.98 -24.72 9.30
CA ASN A 2 -11.71 -24.00 8.07
C ASN A 2 -10.40 -23.22 8.25
N SER A 3 -9.41 -23.47 7.40
CA SER A 3 -8.12 -22.79 7.48
C SER A 3 -8.35 -21.29 7.28
N LYS A 4 -8.09 -20.50 8.32
CA LYS A 4 -8.16 -19.03 8.22
C LYS A 4 -7.23 -18.57 7.11
N SER A 5 -7.68 -17.63 6.27
CA SER A 5 -6.82 -17.01 5.26
C SER A 5 -5.60 -16.37 5.92
N LYS A 6 -4.41 -16.58 5.34
CA LYS A 6 -3.14 -16.10 5.88
C LYS A 6 -2.69 -14.88 5.07
N VAL A 7 -2.51 -13.75 5.73
CA VAL A 7 -2.11 -12.48 5.11
C VAL A 7 -0.73 -12.08 5.62
N LEU A 8 0.24 -11.96 4.73
CA LEU A 8 1.55 -11.40 5.05
C LEU A 8 1.55 -9.89 4.80
N ILE A 9 1.80 -9.12 5.84
CA ILE A 9 1.88 -7.66 5.84
C ILE A 9 3.35 -7.26 5.77
N ILE A 10 3.74 -6.51 4.73
CA ILE A 10 5.08 -5.97 4.53
C ILE A 10 4.97 -4.45 4.60
N ALA A 11 5.30 -3.84 5.73
CA ALA A 11 5.10 -2.41 5.94
C ALA A 11 5.97 -1.86 7.08
N GLY A 12 5.97 -0.54 7.23
CA GLY A 12 6.53 0.13 8.39
C GLY A 12 5.65 0.01 9.62
N SER A 13 6.25 0.28 10.78
CA SER A 13 5.56 0.37 12.07
C SER A 13 5.02 1.79 12.27
N ASP A 14 3.86 1.92 12.90
CA ASP A 14 3.34 3.16 13.47
C ASP A 14 3.17 2.97 14.98
N SER A 15 4.00 3.67 15.77
CA SER A 15 3.96 3.57 17.24
C SER A 15 2.64 4.04 17.85
N SER A 16 1.86 4.86 17.16
CA SER A 16 0.52 5.30 17.62
C SER A 16 -0.57 4.25 17.34
N GLY A 17 -0.28 3.25 16.50
CA GLY A 17 -1.21 2.15 16.20
C GLY A 17 -2.35 2.49 15.23
N GLY A 18 -2.35 3.70 14.63
CA GLY A 18 -3.38 4.19 13.70
C GLY A 18 -3.11 3.86 12.24
N ALA A 19 -1.88 3.48 11.90
CA ALA A 19 -1.44 3.14 10.56
C ALA A 19 -0.44 1.95 10.60
N GLY A 20 0.27 1.72 9.49
CA GLY A 20 1.33 0.73 9.39
C GLY A 20 0.89 -0.68 9.73
N ILE A 21 1.85 -1.53 10.14
CA ILE A 21 1.55 -2.93 10.48
C ILE A 21 0.55 -3.08 11.62
N GLN A 22 0.50 -2.13 12.54
CA GLN A 22 -0.41 -2.18 13.68
C GLN A 22 -1.88 -2.08 13.24
N ALA A 23 -2.20 -1.13 12.38
CA ALA A 23 -3.55 -1.00 11.80
C ALA A 23 -3.88 -2.21 10.91
N ASP A 24 -2.91 -2.67 10.12
CA ASP A 24 -3.09 -3.82 9.24
C ASP A 24 -3.36 -5.12 10.02
N ILE A 25 -2.62 -5.38 11.11
CA ILE A 25 -2.85 -6.54 12.00
C ILE A 25 -4.27 -6.49 12.56
N LYS A 26 -4.67 -5.33 13.14
CA LYS A 26 -6.01 -5.15 13.71
C LYS A 26 -7.09 -5.46 12.66
N THR A 27 -6.94 -4.93 11.45
CA THR A 27 -7.90 -5.12 10.36
C THR A 27 -7.97 -6.57 9.92
N VAL A 28 -6.83 -7.22 9.64
CA VAL A 28 -6.78 -8.62 9.21
C VAL A 28 -7.36 -9.54 10.26
N THR A 29 -7.07 -9.28 11.53
CA THR A 29 -7.57 -10.09 12.67
C THR A 29 -9.07 -9.88 12.86
N ALA A 30 -9.56 -8.63 12.79
CA ALA A 30 -10.99 -8.33 12.91
C ALA A 30 -11.82 -8.96 11.77
N LEU A 31 -11.24 -9.14 10.60
CA LEU A 31 -11.83 -9.85 9.46
C LEU A 31 -11.70 -11.39 9.55
N GLY A 32 -11.23 -11.93 10.68
CA GLY A 32 -11.14 -13.37 10.91
C GLY A 32 -9.96 -14.06 10.22
N SER A 33 -9.00 -13.32 9.66
CA SER A 33 -7.81 -13.86 9.01
C SER A 33 -6.59 -13.88 9.91
N TYR A 34 -5.56 -14.66 9.57
CA TYR A 34 -4.31 -14.76 10.30
C TYR A 34 -3.30 -13.74 9.75
N ALA A 35 -2.86 -12.81 10.61
CA ALA A 35 -1.93 -11.76 10.25
C ALA A 35 -0.48 -12.15 10.55
N MET A 36 0.41 -12.04 9.56
CA MET A 36 1.85 -12.21 9.69
C MET A 36 2.55 -10.93 9.23
N THR A 37 3.74 -10.62 9.75
CA THR A 37 4.37 -9.32 9.48
C THR A 37 5.85 -9.40 9.15
N ALA A 38 6.27 -8.53 8.21
CA ALA A 38 7.66 -8.21 7.94
C ALA A 38 7.84 -6.69 7.97
N LEU A 39 8.48 -6.18 9.04
CA LEU A 39 8.78 -4.76 9.19
C LEU A 39 9.81 -4.29 8.17
N THR A 40 9.56 -3.13 7.56
CA THR A 40 10.48 -2.43 6.65
C THR A 40 11.19 -1.27 7.31
N ALA A 41 10.51 -0.60 8.24
CA ALA A 41 11.05 0.48 9.06
C ALA A 41 10.28 0.59 10.38
N VAL A 42 10.91 1.19 11.38
CA VAL A 42 10.28 1.57 12.65
C VAL A 42 10.18 3.09 12.70
N THR A 43 9.04 3.62 13.14
CA THR A 43 8.84 5.07 13.29
C THR A 43 8.63 5.47 14.73
N ALA A 44 9.11 6.66 15.10
CA ALA A 44 8.62 7.40 16.25
C ALA A 44 7.51 8.33 15.76
N GLN A 45 6.27 7.91 15.92
CA GLN A 45 5.10 8.53 15.31
C GLN A 45 3.96 8.66 16.32
N ASN A 46 3.19 9.75 16.17
CA ASN A 46 1.94 9.98 16.87
C ASN A 46 0.90 10.60 15.92
N THR A 47 -0.26 11.02 16.42
CA THR A 47 -1.34 11.64 15.62
C THR A 47 -0.97 12.98 14.99
N ARG A 48 0.11 13.63 15.44
CA ARG A 48 0.61 14.92 14.93
C ARG A 48 1.66 14.76 13.83
N GLY A 49 2.31 13.60 13.70
CA GLY A 49 3.29 13.34 12.65
C GLY A 49 4.36 12.32 13.01
N VAL A 50 5.34 12.21 12.11
CA VAL A 50 6.49 11.31 12.22
C VAL A 50 7.75 12.13 12.56
N LYS A 51 8.44 11.76 13.64
CA LYS A 51 9.67 12.44 14.10
C LYS A 51 10.94 11.69 13.70
N LEU A 52 10.89 10.37 13.63
CA LEU A 52 12.04 9.53 13.30
C LEU A 52 11.60 8.33 12.50
N ILE A 53 12.41 7.95 11.52
CA ILE A 53 12.23 6.72 10.74
C ILE A 53 13.55 5.97 10.74
N THR A 54 13.55 4.75 11.25
CA THR A 54 14.71 3.85 11.25
C THR A 54 14.43 2.68 10.31
N SER A 55 15.20 2.57 9.24
CA SER A 55 15.07 1.48 8.26
C SER A 55 15.52 0.16 8.87
N ILE A 56 14.79 -0.90 8.63
CA ILE A 56 15.21 -2.26 8.97
C ILE A 56 16.24 -2.74 7.93
N PRO A 57 17.37 -3.34 8.35
CA PRO A 57 18.35 -3.88 7.43
C PRO A 57 17.72 -4.87 6.43
N ILE A 58 18.06 -4.73 5.16
CA ILE A 58 17.45 -5.51 4.06
C ILE A 58 17.54 -7.03 4.27
N LYS A 59 18.66 -7.51 4.86
CA LYS A 59 18.83 -8.94 5.18
C LYS A 59 17.77 -9.41 6.16
N ASN A 60 17.39 -8.57 7.14
CA ASN A 60 16.36 -8.89 8.13
C ASN A 60 14.96 -8.90 7.48
N VAL A 61 14.64 -7.91 6.64
CA VAL A 61 13.38 -7.89 5.88
C VAL A 61 13.25 -9.15 5.03
N GLN A 62 14.29 -9.48 4.27
CA GLN A 62 14.33 -10.69 3.43
C GLN A 62 14.10 -11.96 4.25
N LYS A 63 14.85 -12.13 5.35
CA LYS A 63 14.73 -13.33 6.20
C LYS A 63 13.34 -13.47 6.81
N LYS A 64 12.74 -12.38 7.34
CA LYS A 64 11.38 -12.42 7.89
C LYS A 64 10.37 -12.91 6.85
N ILE A 65 10.42 -12.35 5.63
CA ILE A 65 9.50 -12.75 4.56
C ILE A 65 9.70 -14.20 4.17
N THR A 66 10.96 -14.62 3.94
CA THR A 66 11.23 -15.99 3.47
C THR A 66 10.90 -17.03 4.53
N MET A 67 11.21 -16.83 5.80
CA MET A 67 10.85 -17.74 6.89
C MET A 67 9.33 -17.96 6.99
N ILE A 68 8.55 -16.88 6.84
CA ILE A 68 7.08 -16.99 6.86
C ILE A 68 6.60 -17.77 5.63
N LEU A 69 7.14 -17.48 4.45
CA LEU A 69 6.69 -18.13 3.21
C LEU A 69 7.12 -19.59 3.12
N ASP A 70 8.29 -19.94 3.65
CA ASP A 70 8.83 -21.29 3.63
C ASP A 70 8.10 -22.24 4.61
N ASP A 71 7.59 -21.73 5.73
CA ASP A 71 6.92 -22.52 6.78
C ASP A 71 5.39 -22.39 6.70
N ILE A 72 4.88 -21.16 6.84
CA ILE A 72 3.44 -20.92 6.99
C ILE A 72 2.76 -20.72 5.64
N GLY A 73 3.44 -20.09 4.69
CA GLY A 73 2.87 -19.62 3.43
C GLY A 73 1.97 -18.38 3.62
N ALA A 74 1.47 -17.84 2.53
CA ALA A 74 0.52 -16.71 2.52
C ALA A 74 -0.49 -16.82 1.38
N ASN A 75 -1.77 -16.56 1.67
CA ASN A 75 -2.84 -16.50 0.66
C ASN A 75 -2.88 -15.13 -0.02
N ALA A 76 -2.51 -14.07 0.70
CA ALA A 76 -2.41 -12.71 0.19
C ALA A 76 -1.24 -11.96 0.83
N ILE A 77 -0.76 -10.94 0.12
CA ILE A 77 0.30 -10.04 0.59
C ILE A 77 -0.28 -8.63 0.61
N LYS A 78 -0.21 -7.96 1.76
CA LYS A 78 -0.44 -6.51 1.85
C LYS A 78 0.90 -5.81 1.95
N ILE A 79 1.14 -4.85 1.08
CA ILE A 79 2.34 -4.03 1.07
C ILE A 79 1.93 -2.59 1.41
N GLY A 80 2.59 -2.02 2.42
CA GLY A 80 2.49 -0.59 2.77
C GLY A 80 3.81 0.14 2.50
N MET A 81 4.28 0.95 3.47
CA MET A 81 5.52 1.70 3.36
C MET A 81 6.73 0.78 3.23
N LEU A 82 7.49 0.92 2.14
CA LEU A 82 8.73 0.16 1.87
C LEU A 82 10.00 0.96 2.12
N HIS A 83 9.88 2.26 2.41
CA HIS A 83 10.92 3.21 2.78
C HIS A 83 12.01 3.47 1.72
N ASN A 84 12.63 2.46 1.10
CA ASN A 84 13.74 2.67 0.16
C ASN A 84 13.75 1.66 -1.02
N ALA A 85 14.49 2.02 -2.07
CA ALA A 85 14.61 1.25 -3.31
C ALA A 85 15.15 -0.17 -3.11
N SER A 86 16.04 -0.37 -2.13
CA SER A 86 16.65 -1.69 -1.87
C SER A 86 15.62 -2.66 -1.31
N ILE A 87 14.74 -2.20 -0.41
CA ILE A 87 13.63 -3.00 0.11
C ILE A 87 12.61 -3.30 -1.01
N ILE A 88 12.26 -2.31 -1.85
CA ILE A 88 11.36 -2.53 -3.00
C ILE A 88 11.91 -3.63 -3.91
N LYS A 89 13.19 -3.54 -4.30
CA LYS A 89 13.84 -4.57 -5.13
C LYS A 89 13.84 -5.96 -4.48
N CYS A 90 14.10 -6.01 -3.16
CA CYS A 90 14.08 -7.26 -2.40
C CYS A 90 12.68 -7.88 -2.40
N VAL A 91 11.64 -7.11 -2.09
CA VAL A 91 10.25 -7.56 -2.10
C VAL A 91 9.87 -8.07 -3.49
N CYS A 92 10.16 -7.32 -4.56
CA CYS A 92 9.87 -7.75 -5.93
C CYS A 92 10.54 -9.09 -6.29
N LYS A 93 11.82 -9.29 -5.90
CA LYS A 93 12.51 -10.56 -6.09
C LYS A 93 11.81 -11.73 -5.39
N ILE A 94 11.35 -11.51 -4.15
CA ILE A 94 10.64 -12.51 -3.38
C ILE A 94 9.28 -12.81 -3.99
N LEU A 95 8.47 -11.80 -4.33
CA LEU A 95 7.17 -11.97 -4.97
C LEU A 95 7.29 -12.82 -6.24
N LYS A 96 8.34 -12.59 -7.04
CA LYS A 96 8.62 -13.36 -8.26
C LYS A 96 9.05 -14.79 -7.95
N LYS A 97 9.98 -14.98 -7.00
CA LYS A 97 10.50 -16.31 -6.60
C LYS A 97 9.37 -17.22 -6.13
N TYR A 98 8.49 -16.72 -5.25
CA TYR A 98 7.38 -17.50 -4.68
C TYR A 98 6.10 -17.47 -5.51
N LYS A 99 6.12 -16.81 -6.70
CA LYS A 99 4.98 -16.70 -7.63
C LYS A 99 3.70 -16.20 -6.95
N LEU A 100 3.84 -15.23 -6.05
CA LEU A 100 2.74 -14.67 -5.26
C LEU A 100 1.82 -13.84 -6.16
N LYS A 101 0.49 -14.09 -6.10
CA LYS A 101 -0.48 -13.49 -7.03
C LYS A 101 -1.40 -12.44 -6.38
N ASN A 102 -1.79 -12.66 -5.13
CA ASN A 102 -2.75 -11.80 -4.43
C ASN A 102 -2.00 -10.69 -3.68
N VAL A 103 -1.49 -9.71 -4.42
CA VAL A 103 -0.69 -8.61 -3.87
C VAL A 103 -1.51 -7.32 -3.88
N VAL A 104 -1.73 -6.75 -2.70
CA VAL A 104 -2.35 -5.44 -2.50
C VAL A 104 -1.28 -4.45 -2.09
N LEU A 105 -1.13 -3.37 -2.85
CA LEU A 105 -0.19 -2.29 -2.57
C LEU A 105 -0.94 -1.03 -2.16
N ASP A 106 -0.71 -0.57 -0.94
CA ASP A 106 -0.99 0.79 -0.51
C ASP A 106 0.29 1.61 -0.67
N PRO A 107 0.40 2.45 -1.71
CA PRO A 107 1.67 3.06 -2.12
C PRO A 107 2.02 4.26 -1.25
N VAL A 108 2.20 4.03 0.05
CA VAL A 108 2.45 5.08 1.05
C VAL A 108 3.74 5.84 0.72
N MET A 109 3.62 7.12 0.38
CA MET A 109 4.73 8.00 -0.01
C MET A 109 4.94 9.15 0.95
N ILE A 110 3.87 9.62 1.59
CA ILE A 110 3.85 10.77 2.49
C ILE A 110 3.08 10.38 3.74
N ALA A 111 3.63 10.68 4.92
CA ALA A 111 2.94 10.47 6.18
C ALA A 111 1.83 11.53 6.38
N LYS A 112 0.86 11.21 7.23
CA LYS A 112 -0.06 12.23 7.75
C LYS A 112 0.77 13.31 8.48
N GLY A 113 0.71 14.56 8.00
CA GLY A 113 1.59 15.63 8.48
C GLY A 113 2.72 16.01 7.49
N GLY A 114 2.73 15.43 6.28
CA GLY A 114 3.56 15.88 5.15
C GLY A 114 4.99 15.32 5.10
N ALA A 115 5.41 14.51 6.07
CA ALA A 115 6.74 13.91 6.04
C ALA A 115 6.90 12.93 4.87
N GLN A 116 7.92 13.15 4.03
CA GLN A 116 8.23 12.25 2.92
C GLN A 116 8.79 10.93 3.44
N LEU A 117 8.14 9.83 3.12
CA LEU A 117 8.48 8.47 3.57
C LEU A 117 9.31 7.69 2.54
N ILE A 118 9.36 8.16 1.30
CA ILE A 118 10.02 7.50 0.18
C ILE A 118 10.62 8.56 -0.77
N ASN A 119 11.83 8.34 -1.27
CA ASN A 119 12.49 9.26 -2.18
C ASN A 119 12.12 8.99 -3.66
N SER A 120 12.42 9.95 -4.55
CA SER A 120 12.09 9.90 -5.99
C SER A 120 12.63 8.65 -6.69
N ASN A 121 13.85 8.22 -6.35
CA ASN A 121 14.45 7.02 -6.91
C ASN A 121 13.63 5.77 -6.55
N SER A 122 13.19 5.67 -5.31
CA SER A 122 12.34 4.57 -4.83
C SER A 122 10.97 4.55 -5.50
N ILE A 123 10.39 5.73 -5.77
CA ILE A 123 9.13 5.86 -6.53
C ILE A 123 9.29 5.28 -7.95
N ASN A 124 10.42 5.53 -8.60
CA ASN A 124 10.69 4.96 -9.92
C ASN A 124 10.75 3.42 -9.90
N TYR A 125 11.40 2.82 -8.88
CA TYR A 125 11.40 1.36 -8.72
C TYR A 125 10.01 0.81 -8.40
N LEU A 126 9.23 1.50 -7.57
CA LEU A 126 7.84 1.14 -7.28
C LEU A 126 7.02 1.11 -8.58
N LYS A 127 7.09 2.17 -9.41
CA LYS A 127 6.39 2.23 -10.70
C LYS A 127 6.81 1.13 -11.66
N LYS A 128 8.11 0.93 -11.85
CA LYS A 128 8.63 0.00 -12.87
C LYS A 128 8.59 -1.47 -12.47
N MET A 129 8.78 -1.77 -11.19
CA MET A 129 8.97 -3.16 -10.75
C MET A 129 7.81 -3.70 -9.92
N LEU A 130 7.24 -2.91 -9.01
CA LEU A 130 6.25 -3.40 -8.05
C LEU A 130 4.82 -3.30 -8.58
N LEU A 131 4.44 -2.17 -9.20
CA LEU A 131 3.09 -1.98 -9.75
C LEU A 131 2.64 -3.13 -10.66
N PRO A 132 3.47 -3.63 -11.61
CA PRO A 132 3.07 -4.73 -12.48
C PRO A 132 2.81 -6.07 -11.77
N MET A 133 3.27 -6.21 -10.52
CA MET A 133 3.07 -7.41 -9.71
C MET A 133 1.81 -7.34 -8.84
N CYS A 134 1.16 -6.17 -8.76
CA CYS A 134 0.04 -5.94 -7.86
C CYS A 134 -1.30 -6.34 -8.49
N SER A 135 -2.10 -7.06 -7.69
CA SER A 135 -3.51 -7.34 -8.04
C SER A 135 -4.38 -6.11 -7.83
N VAL A 136 -4.10 -5.34 -6.78
CA VAL A 136 -4.79 -4.09 -6.47
C VAL A 136 -3.79 -3.07 -5.96
N VAL A 137 -3.91 -1.83 -6.40
CA VAL A 137 -3.19 -0.67 -5.86
C VAL A 137 -4.21 0.31 -5.29
N THR A 138 -3.97 0.83 -4.08
CA THR A 138 -4.95 1.64 -3.35
C THR A 138 -4.44 3.06 -3.04
N PRO A 139 -4.07 3.88 -4.05
CA PRO A 139 -3.54 5.22 -3.81
C PRO A 139 -4.63 6.16 -3.31
N ASN A 140 -4.25 7.10 -2.45
CA ASN A 140 -4.99 8.34 -2.24
C ASN A 140 -4.67 9.34 -3.37
N ILE A 141 -5.32 10.53 -3.37
CA ILE A 141 -5.13 11.53 -4.41
C ILE A 141 -3.68 12.01 -4.51
N PRO A 142 -3.00 12.47 -3.44
CA PRO A 142 -1.60 12.86 -3.50
C PRO A 142 -0.67 11.76 -4.03
N GLU A 143 -0.90 10.51 -3.63
CA GLU A 143 -0.13 9.37 -4.11
C GLU A 143 -0.37 9.10 -5.60
N ALA A 144 -1.62 9.22 -6.07
CA ALA A 144 -1.96 9.07 -7.47
C ALA A 144 -1.35 10.19 -8.33
N GLU A 145 -1.33 11.44 -7.84
CA GLU A 145 -0.66 12.56 -8.50
C GLU A 145 0.84 12.30 -8.66
N VAL A 146 1.51 11.85 -7.60
CA VAL A 146 2.94 11.48 -7.66
C VAL A 146 3.18 10.31 -8.63
N LEU A 147 2.30 9.31 -8.65
CA LEU A 147 2.42 8.17 -9.56
C LEU A 147 2.24 8.57 -11.01
N THR A 148 1.30 9.45 -11.31
CA THR A 148 0.88 9.76 -12.70
C THR A 148 1.50 11.02 -13.26
N GLY A 149 1.86 11.98 -12.41
CA GLY A 149 2.23 13.34 -12.80
C GLY A 149 1.03 14.22 -13.15
N TYR A 150 -0.20 13.78 -12.89
CA TYR A 150 -1.43 14.54 -13.16
C TYR A 150 -1.92 15.23 -11.90
N SER A 151 -2.45 16.44 -12.01
CA SER A 151 -3.27 17.04 -10.96
C SER A 151 -4.66 16.44 -10.98
N ILE A 152 -5.22 16.16 -9.79
CA ILE A 152 -6.53 15.51 -9.63
C ILE A 152 -7.45 16.46 -8.86
N LEU A 153 -8.36 17.09 -9.56
CA LEU A 153 -9.26 18.11 -9.03
C LEU A 153 -10.72 17.64 -8.91
N ASN A 154 -11.07 16.59 -9.65
CA ASN A 154 -12.44 16.09 -9.74
C ASN A 154 -12.45 14.57 -9.97
N LYS A 155 -13.67 14.01 -10.07
CA LYS A 155 -13.90 12.58 -10.29
C LYS A 155 -13.37 12.08 -11.64
N GLU A 156 -13.46 12.88 -12.68
CA GLU A 156 -12.98 12.57 -14.02
C GLU A 156 -11.46 12.45 -14.05
N ASP A 157 -10.77 13.32 -13.35
CA ASP A 157 -9.31 13.25 -13.17
C ASP A 157 -8.89 12.01 -12.37
N MET A 158 -9.67 11.64 -11.34
CA MET A 158 -9.44 10.39 -10.60
C MET A 158 -9.51 9.17 -11.53
N ILE A 159 -10.53 9.10 -12.41
CA ILE A 159 -10.66 8.01 -13.39
C ILE A 159 -9.49 7.98 -14.35
N LYS A 160 -9.08 9.14 -14.87
CA LYS A 160 -7.93 9.28 -15.76
C LYS A 160 -6.63 8.83 -15.09
N ALA A 161 -6.39 9.26 -13.86
CA ALA A 161 -5.22 8.86 -13.08
C ALA A 161 -5.22 7.34 -12.80
N ALA A 162 -6.35 6.77 -12.39
CA ALA A 162 -6.45 5.32 -12.14
C ALA A 162 -6.19 4.51 -13.42
N LYS A 163 -6.72 4.92 -14.59
CA LYS A 163 -6.42 4.31 -15.88
C LYS A 163 -4.93 4.41 -16.23
N LYS A 164 -4.28 5.53 -15.92
CA LYS A 164 -2.84 5.70 -16.12
C LYS A 164 -2.04 4.74 -15.25
N ILE A 165 -2.42 4.53 -13.98
CA ILE A 165 -1.76 3.55 -13.09
C ILE A 165 -1.95 2.12 -13.62
N ILE A 166 -3.12 1.79 -14.16
CA ILE A 166 -3.34 0.49 -14.84
C ILE A 166 -2.41 0.34 -16.05
N SER A 167 -2.22 1.38 -16.86
CA SER A 167 -1.29 1.33 -18.01
C SER A 167 0.17 1.15 -17.59
N MET A 168 0.51 1.41 -16.31
CA MET A 168 1.83 1.10 -15.74
C MET A 168 1.96 -0.35 -15.26
N GLY A 169 0.91 -1.18 -15.42
CA GLY A 169 0.95 -2.61 -15.15
C GLY A 169 0.12 -3.09 -13.96
N ALA A 170 -0.46 -2.21 -13.15
CA ALA A 170 -1.37 -2.61 -12.09
C ALA A 170 -2.63 -3.27 -12.68
N LYS A 171 -3.14 -4.35 -12.06
CA LYS A 171 -4.36 -5.02 -12.57
C LYS A 171 -5.63 -4.26 -12.24
N ASN A 172 -5.73 -3.74 -11.03
CA ASN A 172 -6.86 -2.95 -10.55
C ASN A 172 -6.33 -1.79 -9.71
N VAL A 173 -7.06 -0.68 -9.71
CA VAL A 173 -6.75 0.50 -8.90
C VAL A 173 -7.99 0.92 -8.13
N LEU A 174 -7.89 1.02 -6.81
CA LEU A 174 -8.87 1.66 -5.94
C LEU A 174 -8.33 3.02 -5.53
N LEU A 175 -8.71 4.08 -6.22
CA LEU A 175 -8.28 5.44 -5.92
C LEU A 175 -9.19 6.04 -4.87
N LYS A 176 -8.61 6.41 -3.70
CA LYS A 176 -9.32 6.94 -2.53
C LYS A 176 -9.48 8.46 -2.66
N GLY A 177 -10.71 8.96 -2.62
CA GLY A 177 -11.03 10.36 -2.91
C GLY A 177 -11.17 11.30 -1.71
N GLY A 178 -10.88 10.85 -0.50
CA GLY A 178 -11.06 11.61 0.74
C GLY A 178 -10.24 12.92 0.86
N HIS A 179 -9.42 13.25 -0.13
CA HIS A 179 -8.66 14.51 -0.19
C HIS A 179 -9.31 15.59 -1.08
N LEU A 180 -10.38 15.26 -1.81
CA LEU A 180 -11.15 16.25 -2.55
C LEU A 180 -12.05 17.02 -1.56
N LYS A 181 -11.98 18.35 -1.64
CA LYS A 181 -12.87 19.25 -0.85
C LYS A 181 -14.29 19.24 -1.45
N ASN A 182 -15.01 18.17 -1.30
CA ASN A 182 -16.39 18.03 -1.78
C ASN A 182 -17.29 17.53 -0.64
N LYS A 183 -18.58 17.90 -0.67
CA LYS A 183 -19.61 17.38 0.26
C LYS A 183 -19.77 15.85 0.17
N MET A 184 -19.32 15.24 -0.92
CA MET A 184 -19.33 13.80 -1.17
C MET A 184 -17.92 13.29 -1.37
N ILE A 185 -17.56 12.23 -0.69
CA ILE A 185 -16.32 11.48 -0.90
C ILE A 185 -16.58 10.41 -1.96
N PHE A 186 -15.70 10.31 -2.93
CA PHE A 186 -15.77 9.29 -3.98
C PHE A 186 -14.53 8.39 -3.93
N ASP A 187 -14.72 7.09 -3.80
CA ASP A 187 -13.66 6.10 -4.05
C ASP A 187 -13.95 5.42 -5.39
N ILE A 188 -12.94 5.29 -6.23
CA ILE A 188 -13.11 4.80 -7.60
C ILE A 188 -12.28 3.54 -7.82
N LEU A 189 -12.96 2.42 -8.05
CA LEU A 189 -12.33 1.17 -8.46
C LEU A 189 -12.33 1.09 -9.98
N VAL A 190 -11.15 1.04 -10.56
CA VAL A 190 -10.93 0.84 -11.99
C VAL A 190 -10.23 -0.48 -12.22
N SER A 191 -10.76 -1.28 -13.13
CA SER A 191 -10.15 -2.49 -13.69
C SER A 191 -10.10 -2.37 -15.21
N LYS A 192 -9.52 -3.35 -15.91
CA LYS A 192 -9.37 -3.31 -17.37
C LYS A 192 -10.68 -2.96 -18.10
N ASN A 193 -11.81 -3.49 -17.65
CA ASN A 193 -13.11 -3.39 -18.35
C ASN A 193 -14.24 -2.79 -17.50
N LYS A 194 -13.99 -2.37 -16.26
CA LYS A 194 -15.03 -1.89 -15.35
C LYS A 194 -14.54 -0.69 -14.55
N ILE A 195 -15.45 0.26 -14.36
CA ILE A 195 -15.28 1.37 -13.41
C ILE A 195 -16.44 1.29 -12.43
N LYS A 196 -16.15 1.25 -11.14
CA LYS A 196 -17.14 1.30 -10.07
C LYS A 196 -16.84 2.49 -9.18
N VAL A 197 -17.82 3.32 -8.95
CA VAL A 197 -17.74 4.49 -8.07
C VAL A 197 -18.48 4.16 -6.79
N PHE A 198 -17.81 4.36 -5.66
CA PHE A 198 -18.43 4.34 -4.34
C PHE A 198 -18.53 5.79 -3.88
N SER A 199 -19.64 6.15 -3.27
CA SER A 199 -19.87 7.50 -2.77
C SER A 199 -20.44 7.46 -1.37
N GLN A 200 -19.96 8.35 -0.51
CA GLN A 200 -20.52 8.59 0.82
C GLN A 200 -20.49 10.07 1.15
N LYS A 201 -21.42 10.51 2.01
CA LYS A 201 -21.38 11.87 2.55
C LYS A 201 -20.17 12.04 3.46
N GLU A 202 -19.50 13.18 3.40
CA GLU A 202 -18.47 13.53 4.36
C GLU A 202 -19.10 13.64 5.74
N ASN A 203 -18.67 12.79 6.68
CA ASN A 203 -19.03 12.97 8.08
C ASN A 203 -18.20 14.12 8.63
N LYS A 204 -18.82 15.27 8.86
CA LYS A 204 -18.23 16.37 9.64
C LYS A 204 -18.26 15.94 11.11
N ASN A 205 -17.14 15.44 11.62
CA ASN A 205 -16.87 15.38 13.05
C ASN A 205 -16.15 16.65 13.49
#